data_8eef5305cbc0a35dc0f53bf1bc2c1614
#
_entry.id   8eef5305cbc0a35dc0f53bf1bc2c1614
#
_cell.length_a   1.000
_cell.length_b   1.000
_cell.length_c   1.000
_cell.angle_alpha   90.00
_cell.angle_beta   90.00
_cell.angle_gamma   90.00
#
_symmetry.space_group_name_H-M   'P 1'
#
loop_
_entity.id
_entity.type
_entity.pdbx_description
1 polymer ?
#
loop_
_entity_poly.entity_id
_entity_poly.type
_entity_poly.pdbx_seq_one_letter_code
_entity_poly.pdbx_strand_id
1 'polypeptide(L)'
;MKSPTCDLYTMNIIKSQKRIFSGIQPSGKLHIGNYIGAIKQFVELQENHEVFYCIVDEHAITVPQNPEELRAGTLTVALTYLAVGIDPQKSVIFVQSHVPAHAELGWILNTMTPMGELERMTQFKEKKQKQ
;
A
#
# COMPACT_ATOMS: atom_id res chain seq x y z
N MET A 1 -2.16 3.92 60.22
CA MET A 1 -2.38 3.03 59.07
C MET A 1 -3.03 3.87 57.98
N LYS A 2 -2.24 4.26 56.96
CA LYS A 2 -2.77 4.95 55.77
C LYS A 2 -3.00 3.88 54.71
N SER A 3 -4.22 3.80 54.19
CA SER A 3 -4.60 2.94 53.10
C SER A 3 -3.85 3.32 51.81
N PRO A 4 -3.42 2.36 50.98
CA PRO A 4 -2.85 2.72 49.68
C PRO A 4 -4.00 3.14 48.77
N THR A 5 -4.01 4.44 48.43
CA THR A 5 -4.84 4.98 47.38
C THR A 5 -4.38 4.37 46.06
N CYS A 6 -5.31 3.69 45.43
CA CYS A 6 -5.18 3.08 44.13
C CYS A 6 -4.98 4.19 43.07
N ASP A 7 -3.74 4.44 42.67
CA ASP A 7 -3.38 5.26 41.51
C ASP A 7 -3.59 4.46 40.21
N LEU A 8 -4.80 4.00 40.03
CA LEU A 8 -5.30 3.53 38.74
C LEU A 8 -5.95 4.71 38.05
N TYR A 9 -5.29 5.25 37.06
CA TYR A 9 -5.79 5.99 35.91
C TYR A 9 -4.81 7.06 35.47
N THR A 10 -3.54 6.70 35.27
CA THR A 10 -2.82 7.32 34.18
C THR A 10 -3.22 6.54 32.94
N MET A 11 -4.40 6.82 32.41
CA MET A 11 -4.71 6.50 31.04
C MET A 11 -3.68 7.24 30.20
N ASN A 12 -2.61 6.53 29.80
CA ASN A 12 -1.86 6.90 28.61
C ASN A 12 -2.93 6.99 27.52
N ILE A 13 -3.35 8.20 27.22
CA ILE A 13 -4.03 8.49 25.96
C ILE A 13 -2.99 8.12 24.92
N ILE A 14 -3.06 6.86 24.47
CA ILE A 14 -2.35 6.39 23.28
C ILE A 14 -2.85 7.35 22.20
N LYS A 15 -2.02 8.35 21.90
CA LYS A 15 -2.24 9.23 20.75
C LYS A 15 -2.38 8.26 19.58
N SER A 16 -3.61 8.03 19.11
CA SER A 16 -3.88 7.13 18.00
C SER A 16 -3.03 7.64 16.83
N GLN A 17 -1.92 6.97 16.60
CA GLN A 17 -1.09 7.30 15.44
C GLN A 17 -1.97 7.12 14.22
N LYS A 18 -1.99 8.12 13.34
CA LYS A 18 -2.74 8.00 12.09
C LYS A 18 -2.17 6.86 11.29
N ARG A 19 -3.03 5.99 10.80
CA ARG A 19 -2.65 4.91 9.89
C ARG A 19 -2.56 5.44 8.47
N ILE A 20 -1.46 5.13 7.80
CA ILE A 20 -1.21 5.50 6.41
C ILE A 20 -1.04 4.25 5.58
N PHE A 21 -1.77 4.17 4.49
CA PHE A 21 -1.64 3.14 3.48
C PHE A 21 -1.23 3.79 2.16
N SER A 22 -0.17 3.27 1.55
CA SER A 22 0.27 3.71 0.24
C SER A 22 1.00 2.58 -0.48
N GLY A 23 1.29 2.75 -1.78
CA GLY A 23 1.97 1.69 -2.52
C GLY A 23 2.51 2.15 -3.87
N ILE A 24 3.37 1.29 -4.43
CA ILE A 24 3.97 1.48 -5.75
C ILE A 24 3.67 0.25 -6.61
N GLN A 25 3.29 0.51 -7.84
CA GLN A 25 3.07 -0.51 -8.86
C GLN A 25 4.42 -1.01 -9.39
N PRO A 26 4.66 -2.33 -9.43
CA PRO A 26 5.93 -2.91 -9.89
C PRO A 26 6.00 -3.04 -11.41
N SER A 27 5.43 -2.09 -12.15
CA SER A 27 5.46 -2.03 -13.61
C SER A 27 6.33 -0.88 -14.10
N GLY A 28 7.16 -1.16 -15.08
CA GLY A 28 8.12 -0.20 -15.61
C GLY A 28 9.34 0.01 -14.71
N LYS A 29 10.26 0.87 -15.16
CA LYS A 29 11.46 1.22 -14.40
C LYS A 29 11.15 2.35 -13.42
N LEU A 30 11.51 2.16 -12.16
CA LEU A 30 11.49 3.25 -11.19
C LEU A 30 12.46 4.34 -11.64
N HIS A 31 12.03 5.58 -11.58
CA HIS A 31 12.82 6.74 -11.94
C HIS A 31 12.79 7.81 -10.84
N ILE A 32 13.63 8.82 -10.98
CA ILE A 32 13.77 9.88 -9.97
C ILE A 32 12.44 10.57 -9.60
N GLY A 33 11.49 10.64 -10.53
CA GLY A 33 10.15 11.17 -10.28
C GLY A 33 9.35 10.35 -9.28
N ASN A 34 9.47 9.02 -9.29
CA ASN A 34 8.84 8.15 -8.29
C ASN A 34 9.45 8.38 -6.90
N TYR A 35 10.77 8.58 -6.85
CA TYR A 35 11.47 8.88 -5.60
C TYR A 35 10.99 10.21 -5.01
N ILE A 36 11.05 11.29 -5.77
CA ILE A 36 10.67 12.63 -5.30
C ILE A 36 9.16 12.72 -5.00
N GLY A 37 8.34 12.12 -5.86
CA GLY A 37 6.87 12.23 -5.77
C GLY A 37 6.23 11.40 -4.67
N ALA A 38 6.85 10.28 -4.27
CA ALA A 38 6.24 9.36 -3.30
C ALA A 38 7.24 8.81 -2.28
N ILE A 39 8.33 8.18 -2.72
CA ILE A 39 9.16 7.34 -1.84
C ILE A 39 9.84 8.17 -0.74
N LYS A 40 10.28 9.38 -1.06
CA LYS A 40 10.87 10.29 -0.06
C LYS A 40 9.90 10.58 1.09
N GLN A 41 8.62 10.80 0.77
CA GLN A 41 7.58 11.03 1.78
C GLN A 41 7.34 9.78 2.64
N PHE A 42 7.47 8.58 2.07
CA PHE A 42 7.32 7.33 2.82
C PHE A 42 8.35 7.22 3.95
N VAL A 43 9.61 7.59 3.68
CA VAL A 43 10.68 7.59 4.69
C VAL A 43 10.37 8.57 5.83
N GLU A 44 9.82 9.73 5.52
CA GLU A 44 9.47 10.75 6.52
C GLU A 44 8.25 10.32 7.37
N LEU A 45 7.25 9.70 6.73
CA LEU A 45 5.99 9.32 7.38
C LEU A 45 6.14 8.19 8.40
N GLN A 46 7.09 7.27 8.20
CA GLN A 46 7.31 6.14 9.12
C GLN A 46 7.74 6.57 10.52
N GLU A 47 8.27 7.78 10.69
CA GLU A 47 8.74 8.27 12.00
C GLU A 47 7.59 8.62 12.96
N ASN A 48 6.42 8.99 12.43
CA ASN A 48 5.32 9.53 13.23
C ASN A 48 3.97 8.84 13.01
N HIS A 49 3.92 7.82 12.13
CA HIS A 49 2.67 7.17 11.73
C HIS A 49 2.81 5.65 11.72
N GLU A 50 1.68 4.95 11.87
CA GLU A 50 1.59 3.53 11.57
C GLU A 50 1.46 3.38 10.05
N VAL A 51 2.50 2.89 9.38
CA VAL A 51 2.57 2.90 7.92
C VAL A 51 2.56 1.51 7.30
N PHE A 52 1.81 1.38 6.21
CA PHE A 52 1.66 0.17 5.41
C PHE A 52 2.01 0.50 3.96
N TYR A 53 3.12 -0.05 3.48
CA TYR A 53 3.59 0.13 2.11
C TYR A 53 3.39 -1.13 1.30
N CYS A 54 2.47 -1.04 0.36
CA CYS A 54 2.07 -2.14 -0.51
C CYS A 54 2.83 -2.10 -1.83
N ILE A 55 3.31 -3.24 -2.29
CA ILE A 55 3.76 -3.42 -3.67
C ILE A 55 2.54 -3.96 -4.42
N VAL A 56 1.93 -3.10 -5.24
CA VAL A 56 0.60 -3.36 -5.81
C VAL A 56 0.69 -4.12 -7.15
N ASP A 57 1.11 -5.36 -7.06
CA ASP A 57 1.27 -6.27 -8.22
C ASP A 57 -0.07 -6.67 -8.84
N GLU A 58 -1.14 -6.85 -8.07
CA GLU A 58 -2.48 -7.07 -8.60
C GLU A 58 -2.99 -5.87 -9.39
N HIS A 59 -2.61 -4.66 -9.01
CA HIS A 59 -2.94 -3.47 -9.78
C HIS A 59 -2.20 -3.45 -11.14
N ALA A 60 -1.01 -4.02 -11.19
CA ALA A 60 -0.22 -4.10 -12.43
C ALA A 60 -0.89 -5.01 -13.48
N ILE A 61 -1.50 -6.13 -13.08
CA ILE A 61 -2.13 -7.08 -13.99
C ILE A 61 -3.45 -6.60 -14.61
N THR A 62 -3.90 -5.40 -14.27
CA THR A 62 -5.05 -4.77 -14.95
C THR A 62 -4.74 -4.37 -16.41
N VAL A 63 -3.51 -4.55 -16.86
CA VAL A 63 -3.06 -4.51 -18.25
C VAL A 63 -2.12 -5.71 -18.48
N PRO A 64 -1.96 -6.20 -19.73
CA PRO A 64 -1.07 -7.31 -20.01
C PRO A 64 0.34 -7.10 -19.45
N GLN A 65 0.87 -8.10 -18.75
CA GLN A 65 2.20 -8.08 -18.13
C GLN A 65 2.97 -9.35 -18.51
N ASN A 66 4.28 -9.23 -18.62
CA ASN A 66 5.16 -10.40 -18.64
C ASN A 66 5.34 -10.88 -17.19
N PRO A 67 5.04 -12.16 -16.85
CA PRO A 67 5.13 -12.66 -15.48
C PRO A 67 6.52 -12.58 -14.87
N GLU A 68 7.57 -12.80 -15.67
CA GLU A 68 8.96 -12.75 -15.19
C GLU A 68 9.38 -11.31 -14.88
N GLU A 69 9.01 -10.36 -15.75
CA GLU A 69 9.26 -8.93 -15.53
C GLU A 69 8.49 -8.40 -14.33
N LEU A 70 7.24 -8.82 -14.15
CA LEU A 70 6.42 -8.44 -12.99
C LEU A 70 7.04 -8.94 -11.69
N ARG A 71 7.52 -10.19 -11.67
CA ARG A 71 8.20 -10.76 -10.49
C ARG A 71 9.50 -10.00 -10.19
N ALA A 72 10.32 -9.74 -11.20
CA ALA A 72 11.55 -8.98 -11.05
C ALA A 72 11.28 -7.54 -10.60
N GLY A 73 10.23 -6.91 -11.13
CA GLY A 73 9.78 -5.58 -10.74
C GLY A 73 9.32 -5.52 -9.28
N THR A 74 8.56 -6.52 -8.84
CA THR A 74 8.10 -6.64 -7.44
C THR A 74 9.29 -6.68 -6.48
N LEU A 75 10.29 -7.50 -6.78
CA LEU A 75 11.51 -7.57 -5.98
C LEU A 75 12.29 -6.24 -6.02
N THR A 76 12.38 -5.62 -7.19
CA THR A 76 13.07 -4.33 -7.36
C THR A 76 12.42 -3.23 -6.52
N VAL A 77 11.08 -3.16 -6.46
CA VAL A 77 10.37 -2.19 -5.61
C VAL A 77 10.66 -2.46 -4.14
N ALA A 78 10.62 -3.74 -3.70
CA ALA A 78 10.94 -4.10 -2.32
C ALA A 78 12.36 -3.67 -1.92
N LEU A 79 13.34 -3.98 -2.76
CA LEU A 79 14.74 -3.60 -2.55
C LEU A 79 14.91 -2.07 -2.55
N THR A 80 14.18 -1.37 -3.41
CA THR A 80 14.20 0.10 -3.45
C THR A 80 13.67 0.69 -2.16
N TYR A 81 12.57 0.17 -1.62
CA TYR A 81 12.03 0.62 -0.33
C TYR A 81 13.09 0.53 0.78
N LEU A 82 13.78 -0.60 0.88
CA LEU A 82 14.84 -0.79 1.86
C LEU A 82 16.04 0.13 1.60
N ALA A 83 16.47 0.25 0.35
CA ALA A 83 17.63 1.06 -0.03
C ALA A 83 17.46 2.55 0.23
N VAL A 84 16.22 3.07 0.15
CA VAL A 84 15.93 4.49 0.42
C VAL A 84 15.71 4.79 1.90
N GLY A 85 15.71 3.76 2.78
CA GLY A 85 15.62 3.94 4.23
C GLY A 85 14.24 3.66 4.82
N ILE A 86 13.36 2.95 4.11
CA ILE A 86 12.15 2.42 4.75
C ILE A 86 12.57 1.27 5.67
N ASP A 87 12.29 1.41 6.96
CA ASP A 87 12.66 0.47 8.00
C ASP A 87 11.55 -0.57 8.22
N PRO A 88 11.80 -1.87 7.97
CA PRO A 88 10.80 -2.91 8.18
C PRO A 88 10.43 -3.15 9.65
N GLN A 89 11.17 -2.58 10.60
CA GLN A 89 10.79 -2.61 12.02
C GLN A 89 9.79 -1.50 12.38
N LYS A 90 9.73 -0.43 11.59
CA LYS A 90 8.82 0.71 11.77
C LYS A 90 7.62 0.65 10.84
N SER A 91 7.78 0.01 9.68
CA SER A 91 6.84 0.00 8.57
C SER A 91 6.45 -1.42 8.19
N VAL A 92 5.18 -1.65 7.86
CA VAL A 92 4.76 -2.90 7.25
C VAL A 92 4.97 -2.79 5.74
N ILE A 93 5.83 -3.65 5.18
CA ILE A 93 6.03 -3.77 3.73
C ILE A 93 5.46 -5.11 3.29
N PHE A 94 4.61 -5.12 2.28
CA PHE A 94 4.00 -6.36 1.79
C PHE A 94 3.67 -6.29 0.29
N VAL A 95 3.52 -7.47 -0.31
CA VAL A 95 3.05 -7.63 -1.70
C VAL A 95 1.55 -7.87 -1.68
N GLN A 96 0.81 -7.17 -2.52
CA GLN A 96 -0.67 -7.20 -2.52
C GLN A 96 -1.23 -8.60 -2.73
N SER A 97 -0.69 -9.35 -3.69
CA SER A 97 -1.13 -10.73 -3.98
C SER A 97 -0.88 -11.72 -2.84
N HIS A 98 -0.05 -11.38 -1.85
CA HIS A 98 0.16 -12.21 -0.66
C HIS A 98 -0.93 -12.01 0.41
N VAL A 99 -1.90 -11.13 0.17
CA VAL A 99 -3.04 -10.87 1.06
C VAL A 99 -4.34 -11.26 0.34
N PRO A 100 -4.79 -12.51 0.43
CA PRO A 100 -5.96 -13.02 -0.31
C PRO A 100 -7.22 -12.17 -0.14
N ALA A 101 -7.39 -11.54 1.02
CA ALA A 101 -8.52 -10.68 1.33
C ALA A 101 -8.67 -9.50 0.35
N HIS A 102 -7.60 -9.04 -0.29
CA HIS A 102 -7.67 -7.99 -1.31
C HIS A 102 -8.41 -8.48 -2.57
N ALA A 103 -8.06 -9.66 -3.06
CA ALA A 103 -8.73 -10.28 -4.21
C ALA A 103 -10.18 -10.68 -3.87
N GLU A 104 -10.42 -11.21 -2.67
CA GLU A 104 -11.77 -11.58 -2.19
C GLU A 104 -12.68 -10.35 -2.13
N LEU A 105 -12.22 -9.25 -1.53
CA LEU A 105 -12.98 -8.01 -1.47
C LEU A 105 -13.19 -7.44 -2.88
N GLY A 106 -12.17 -7.48 -3.73
CA GLY A 106 -12.24 -7.07 -5.13
C GLY A 106 -13.34 -7.82 -5.87
N TRP A 107 -13.43 -9.14 -5.68
CA TRP A 107 -14.48 -9.98 -6.26
C TRP A 107 -15.88 -9.57 -5.76
N ILE A 108 -16.05 -9.41 -4.45
CA ILE A 108 -17.33 -9.00 -3.86
C ILE A 108 -17.77 -7.64 -4.43
N LEU A 109 -16.88 -6.65 -4.45
CA LEU A 109 -17.18 -5.33 -5.01
C LEU A 109 -17.53 -5.40 -6.50
N ASN A 110 -16.85 -6.28 -7.25
CA ASN A 110 -17.11 -6.46 -8.68
C ASN A 110 -18.52 -7.02 -8.94
N THR A 111 -19.03 -7.91 -8.07
CA THR A 111 -20.41 -8.42 -8.18
C THR A 111 -21.48 -7.38 -7.89
N MET A 112 -21.14 -6.34 -7.16
CA MET A 112 -22.04 -5.27 -6.74
C MET A 112 -21.96 -4.03 -7.63
N THR A 113 -20.93 -3.90 -8.46
CA THR A 113 -20.68 -2.71 -9.25
C THR A 113 -21.42 -2.76 -10.59
N PRO A 114 -22.36 -1.85 -10.85
CA PRO A 114 -23.07 -1.80 -12.13
C PRO A 114 -22.13 -1.36 -13.26
N MET A 115 -22.25 -1.99 -14.45
CA MET A 115 -21.47 -1.63 -15.63
C MET A 115 -21.56 -0.15 -16.00
N GLY A 116 -22.74 0.46 -15.83
CA GLY A 116 -22.93 1.88 -16.11
C GLY A 116 -22.09 2.81 -15.22
N GLU A 117 -21.72 2.38 -14.02
CA GLU A 117 -20.77 3.12 -13.16
C GLU A 117 -19.35 3.00 -13.70
N LEU A 118 -18.92 1.79 -14.07
CA LEU A 118 -17.60 1.54 -14.63
C LEU A 118 -17.39 2.32 -15.93
N GLU A 119 -18.39 2.34 -16.81
CA GLU A 119 -18.33 3.07 -18.09
C GLU A 119 -18.24 4.59 -17.94
N ARG A 120 -18.56 5.15 -16.77
CA ARG A 120 -18.36 6.56 -16.45
C ARG A 120 -16.92 6.87 -16.01
N MET A 121 -16.17 5.86 -15.54
CA MET A 121 -14.79 6.05 -15.06
C MET A 121 -13.81 6.23 -16.23
N THR A 122 -13.04 7.30 -16.18
CA THR A 122 -12.01 7.60 -17.20
C THR A 122 -11.00 6.47 -17.34
N GLN A 123 -10.51 5.96 -16.22
CA GLN A 123 -9.54 4.85 -16.21
C GLN A 123 -10.08 3.57 -16.82
N PHE A 124 -11.35 3.26 -16.61
CA PHE A 124 -11.98 2.09 -17.23
C PHE A 124 -12.05 2.23 -18.76
N LYS A 125 -12.43 3.42 -19.25
CA LYS A 125 -12.47 3.72 -20.69
C LYS A 125 -11.10 3.57 -21.35
N GLU A 126 -10.07 4.13 -20.72
CA GLU A 126 -8.69 4.04 -21.22
C GLU A 126 -8.15 2.62 -21.26
N LYS A 127 -8.44 1.80 -20.24
CA LYS A 127 -7.99 0.40 -20.18
C LYS A 127 -8.75 -0.50 -21.15
N LYS A 128 -10.07 -0.27 -21.32
CA LYS A 128 -10.91 -1.00 -22.28
C LYS A 128 -10.41 -0.86 -23.74
N GLN A 129 -9.76 0.26 -24.06
CA GLN A 129 -9.21 0.49 -25.40
C GLN A 129 -7.85 -0.20 -25.62
N LYS A 130 -7.18 -0.65 -24.55
CA LYS A 130 -5.85 -1.27 -24.60
C LYS A 130 -5.90 -2.80 -24.53
N GLN A 131 -7.07 -3.38 -24.35
CA GLN A 131 -7.33 -4.83 -24.41
C GLN A 131 -7.89 -5.20 -25.80
#